data_a77e3b0c3d3bdf65115d6050067439da
#
_entry.id   a77e3b0c3d3bdf65115d6050067439da
#
_cell.length_a   1.000
_cell.length_b   1.000
_cell.length_c   1.000
_cell.angle_alpha   90.00
_cell.angle_beta   90.00
_cell.angle_gamma   90.00
#
_symmetry.space_group_name_H-M   'P 1'
#
loop_
_entity.id
_entity.type
_entity.pdbx_description
1 polymer ?
#
loop_
_entity_poly.entity_id
_entity_poly.type
_entity_poly.pdbx_seq_one_letter_code
_entity_poly.pdbx_strand_id
1 'polypeptide(L)'
;MGNTVLIVDDSAFMRNLLQQLLDGEHEVVGEAENGVEAVEMYHELNPDVVTMDVVMPIRDGIEATTAIKDEDPAARVVMCTSVGQEEKMRAAVEAGADGYITKPFQKPNVLEAIADVAPAKV
;
A
#
# COMPACT_ATOMS: atom_id res chain seq x y z
N MET A 1 1.40 -16.68 -10.79
CA MET A 1 1.06 -15.38 -11.37
C MET A 1 0.77 -14.40 -10.26
N GLY A 2 1.47 -13.30 -10.25
CA GLY A 2 1.32 -12.30 -9.22
C GLY A 2 0.27 -11.25 -9.55
N ASN A 3 0.17 -10.30 -8.64
CA ASN A 3 -0.69 -9.14 -8.79
C ASN A 3 0.17 -7.91 -9.12
N THR A 4 -0.46 -6.86 -9.62
CA THR A 4 0.24 -5.58 -9.82
C THR A 4 0.15 -4.78 -8.53
N VAL A 5 1.27 -4.18 -8.13
CA VAL A 5 1.39 -3.47 -6.84
C VAL A 5 1.93 -2.07 -7.07
N LEU A 6 1.28 -1.08 -6.47
CA LEU A 6 1.79 0.29 -6.37
C LEU A 6 2.37 0.45 -4.97
N ILE A 7 3.64 0.82 -4.88
CA ILE A 7 4.32 1.03 -3.59
C ILE A 7 4.31 2.52 -3.27
N VAL A 8 3.81 2.88 -2.08
CA VAL A 8 3.77 4.27 -1.63
C VAL A 8 4.50 4.40 -0.29
N ASP A 9 5.60 5.13 -0.28
CA ASP A 9 6.43 5.36 0.91
C ASP A 9 7.35 6.55 0.58
N ASP A 10 7.54 7.47 1.51
CA ASP A 10 8.40 8.62 1.27
C ASP A 10 9.90 8.26 1.33
N SER A 11 10.24 7.07 1.81
CA SER A 11 11.61 6.59 1.89
C SER A 11 11.97 5.74 0.67
N ALA A 12 12.93 6.21 -0.11
CA ALA A 12 13.42 5.46 -1.26
C ALA A 12 14.01 4.10 -0.82
N PHE A 13 14.63 4.06 0.37
CA PHE A 13 15.18 2.84 0.92
C PHE A 13 14.07 1.79 1.15
N MET A 14 12.95 2.23 1.75
CA MET A 14 11.85 1.31 2.02
C MET A 14 11.15 0.85 0.74
N ARG A 15 10.99 1.74 -0.25
CA ARG A 15 10.42 1.36 -1.54
C ARG A 15 11.29 0.31 -2.22
N ASN A 16 12.61 0.51 -2.20
CA ASN A 16 13.55 -0.43 -2.80
C ASN A 16 13.51 -1.79 -2.09
N LEU A 17 13.42 -1.77 -0.76
CA LEU A 17 13.31 -3.00 0.02
C LEU A 17 12.05 -3.78 -0.34
N LEU A 18 10.90 -3.11 -0.39
CA LEU A 18 9.65 -3.75 -0.78
C LEU A 18 9.72 -4.31 -2.20
N GLN A 19 10.34 -3.57 -3.11
CA GLN A 19 10.49 -4.03 -4.48
C GLN A 19 11.29 -5.33 -4.54
N GLN A 20 12.36 -5.43 -3.74
CA GLN A 20 13.15 -6.65 -3.66
C GLN A 20 12.35 -7.82 -3.07
N LEU A 21 11.57 -7.55 -2.03
CA LEU A 21 10.76 -8.59 -1.38
C LEU A 21 9.66 -9.11 -2.31
N LEU A 22 9.15 -8.26 -3.19
CA LEU A 22 8.08 -8.63 -4.12
C LEU A 22 8.60 -9.23 -5.43
N ASP A 23 9.88 -9.09 -5.71
CA ASP A 23 10.48 -9.58 -6.96
C ASP A 23 10.24 -11.08 -7.13
N GLY A 24 9.77 -11.46 -8.31
CA GLY A 24 9.44 -12.85 -8.60
C GLY A 24 8.07 -13.30 -8.11
N GLU A 25 7.42 -12.51 -7.24
CA GLU A 25 6.10 -12.86 -6.68
C GLU A 25 5.00 -11.96 -7.26
N HIS A 26 5.28 -10.67 -7.40
CA HIS A 26 4.32 -9.68 -7.89
C HIS A 26 5.03 -8.68 -8.79
N GLU A 27 4.26 -7.97 -9.59
CA GLU A 27 4.80 -6.93 -10.47
C GLU A 27 4.60 -5.56 -9.83
N VAL A 28 5.69 -4.86 -9.55
CA VAL A 28 5.63 -3.48 -9.06
C VAL A 28 5.46 -2.57 -10.27
N VAL A 29 4.29 -1.93 -10.38
CA VAL A 29 3.97 -1.11 -11.54
C VAL A 29 4.28 0.37 -11.34
N GLY A 30 4.57 0.78 -10.11
CA GLY A 30 4.96 2.16 -9.83
C GLY A 30 5.32 2.36 -8.38
N GLU A 31 5.92 3.53 -8.12
CA GLU A 31 6.31 3.96 -6.77
C GLU A 31 5.90 5.41 -6.60
N ALA A 32 5.32 5.74 -5.45
CA ALA A 32 4.93 7.10 -5.11
C ALA A 32 5.59 7.52 -3.80
N GLU A 33 5.88 8.79 -3.65
CA GLU A 33 6.60 9.34 -2.50
C GLU A 33 5.69 10.03 -1.48
N ASN A 34 4.45 10.29 -1.85
CA ASN A 34 3.49 10.96 -0.99
C ASN A 34 2.07 10.63 -1.42
N GLY A 35 1.10 11.07 -0.63
CA GLY A 35 -0.30 10.74 -0.89
C GLY A 35 -0.88 11.35 -2.16
N VAL A 36 -0.37 12.51 -2.58
CA VAL A 36 -0.85 13.14 -3.82
C VAL A 36 -0.45 12.31 -5.02
N GLU A 37 0.83 11.92 -5.08
CA GLU A 37 1.32 11.04 -6.14
C GLU A 37 0.62 9.69 -6.13
N ALA A 38 0.33 9.17 -4.93
CA ALA A 38 -0.34 7.88 -4.79
C ALA A 38 -1.72 7.90 -5.48
N VAL A 39 -2.50 8.95 -5.25
CA VAL A 39 -3.83 9.07 -5.85
C VAL A 39 -3.73 9.18 -7.37
N GLU A 40 -2.81 10.02 -7.86
CA GLU A 40 -2.61 10.20 -9.30
C GLU A 40 -2.18 8.89 -9.97
N MET A 41 -1.21 8.20 -9.39
CA MET A 41 -0.68 6.97 -9.95
C MET A 41 -1.69 5.82 -9.85
N TYR A 42 -2.52 5.81 -8.82
CA TYR A 42 -3.59 4.83 -8.72
C TYR A 42 -4.51 4.93 -9.93
N HIS A 43 -4.89 6.14 -10.29
CA HIS A 43 -5.73 6.40 -11.46
C HIS A 43 -5.09 5.92 -12.75
N GLU A 44 -3.82 6.24 -12.92
CA GLU A 44 -3.10 5.92 -14.16
C GLU A 44 -2.84 4.43 -14.31
N LEU A 45 -2.46 3.79 -13.21
CA LEU A 45 -1.94 2.41 -13.25
C LEU A 45 -2.98 1.36 -12.91
N ASN A 46 -4.02 1.74 -12.17
CA ASN A 46 -5.06 0.83 -11.71
C ASN A 46 -4.49 -0.47 -11.16
N PRO A 47 -3.61 -0.39 -10.13
CA PRO A 47 -2.97 -1.59 -9.60
C PRO A 47 -3.95 -2.49 -8.86
N ASP A 48 -3.61 -3.77 -8.75
CA ASP A 48 -4.42 -4.70 -7.98
C ASP A 48 -4.38 -4.39 -6.49
N VAL A 49 -3.21 -3.98 -5.98
CA VAL A 49 -2.99 -3.70 -4.56
C VAL A 49 -2.10 -2.47 -4.42
N VAL A 50 -2.37 -1.65 -3.41
CA VAL A 50 -1.50 -0.53 -3.04
C VAL A 50 -0.91 -0.82 -1.66
N THR A 51 0.41 -0.73 -1.51
CA THR A 51 1.03 -0.72 -0.18
C THR A 51 1.24 0.75 0.17
N MET A 52 0.64 1.20 1.27
CA MET A 52 0.56 2.62 1.62
C MET A 52 1.16 2.89 2.99
N ASP A 53 2.25 3.64 3.03
CA ASP A 53 2.81 4.10 4.30
C ASP A 53 1.83 5.06 4.96
N VAL A 54 1.68 4.97 6.28
CA VAL A 54 0.74 5.79 7.02
C VAL A 54 1.22 7.24 7.10
N VAL A 55 2.49 7.44 7.43
CA VAL A 55 3.05 8.78 7.68
C VAL A 55 3.91 9.23 6.50
N MET A 56 3.45 10.25 5.79
CA MET A 56 4.16 10.81 4.64
C MET A 56 3.93 12.32 4.58
N PRO A 57 4.83 13.09 3.94
CA PRO A 57 4.64 14.51 3.77
C PRO A 57 3.53 14.83 2.77
N ILE A 58 3.04 16.06 2.76
CA ILE A 58 2.05 16.62 1.86
C ILE A 58 0.67 16.07 2.11
N ARG A 59 0.47 14.78 1.84
CA ARG A 59 -0.78 14.05 2.12
C ARG A 59 -0.38 12.69 2.67
N ASP A 60 -0.85 12.36 3.88
CA ASP A 60 -0.48 11.09 4.51
C ASP A 60 -1.26 9.92 3.91
N GLY A 61 -0.91 8.71 4.36
CA GLY A 61 -1.51 7.50 3.82
C GLY A 61 -2.98 7.33 4.14
N ILE A 62 -3.44 7.86 5.26
CA ILE A 62 -4.85 7.79 5.66
C ILE A 62 -5.69 8.64 4.72
N GLU A 63 -5.25 9.88 4.49
CA GLU A 63 -5.93 10.80 3.56
C GLU A 63 -5.91 10.24 2.13
N ALA A 64 -4.78 9.69 1.70
CA ALA A 64 -4.67 9.11 0.37
C ALA A 64 -5.60 7.90 0.22
N THR A 65 -5.69 7.05 1.24
CA THR A 65 -6.58 5.89 1.23
C THR A 65 -8.03 6.34 1.10
N THR A 66 -8.44 7.35 1.87
CA THR A 66 -9.79 7.90 1.76
C THR A 66 -10.08 8.37 0.34
N ALA A 67 -9.16 9.14 -0.26
CA ALA A 67 -9.33 9.66 -1.60
C ALA A 67 -9.43 8.55 -2.64
N ILE A 68 -8.57 7.55 -2.54
CA ILE A 68 -8.58 6.41 -3.46
C ILE A 68 -9.90 5.63 -3.35
N LYS A 69 -10.34 5.36 -2.11
CA LYS A 69 -11.56 4.60 -1.87
C LYS A 69 -12.82 5.37 -2.27
N ASP A 70 -12.80 6.69 -2.17
CA ASP A 70 -13.93 7.52 -2.61
C ASP A 70 -14.13 7.41 -4.13
N GLU A 71 -13.05 7.35 -4.87
CA GLU A 71 -13.11 7.24 -6.33
C GLU A 71 -13.29 5.81 -6.79
N ASP A 72 -12.72 4.86 -6.08
CA ASP A 72 -12.81 3.44 -6.41
C ASP A 72 -13.00 2.62 -5.13
N PRO A 73 -14.25 2.37 -4.73
CA PRO A 73 -14.50 1.58 -3.52
C PRO A 73 -13.94 0.15 -3.57
N ALA A 74 -13.63 -0.35 -4.76
CA ALA A 74 -13.06 -1.69 -4.93
C ALA A 74 -11.52 -1.68 -4.79
N ALA A 75 -10.90 -0.51 -4.63
CA ALA A 75 -9.45 -0.41 -4.45
C ALA A 75 -9.01 -1.23 -3.22
N ARG A 76 -7.84 -1.82 -3.31
CA ARG A 76 -7.29 -2.64 -2.23
C ARG A 76 -6.02 -2.00 -1.70
N VAL A 77 -6.07 -1.59 -0.43
CA VAL A 77 -4.99 -0.85 0.21
C VAL A 77 -4.50 -1.61 1.43
N VAL A 78 -3.20 -1.89 1.46
CA VAL A 78 -2.51 -2.48 2.61
C VAL A 78 -1.68 -1.38 3.26
N MET A 79 -2.00 -1.03 4.50
CA MET A 79 -1.27 0.01 5.21
C MET A 79 0.05 -0.53 5.76
N CYS A 80 1.10 0.29 5.72
CA CYS A 80 2.40 -0.05 6.29
C CYS A 80 2.61 0.81 7.53
N THR A 81 2.73 0.19 8.69
CA THR A 81 2.79 0.88 9.98
C THR A 81 4.06 0.54 10.75
N SER A 82 4.39 1.36 11.74
CA SER A 82 5.47 1.08 12.69
C SER A 82 4.87 0.80 14.06
N VAL A 83 5.66 0.15 14.92
CA VAL A 83 5.26 -0.06 16.32
C VAL A 83 4.94 1.29 16.96
N GLY A 84 3.85 1.35 17.71
CA GLY A 84 3.45 2.58 18.39
C GLY A 84 2.47 3.45 17.61
N GLN A 85 1.96 2.97 16.48
CA GLN A 85 1.03 3.73 15.64
C GLN A 85 -0.40 3.17 15.68
N GLU A 86 -0.81 2.63 16.82
CA GLU A 86 -2.12 1.97 16.94
C GLU A 86 -3.29 2.90 16.65
N GLU A 87 -3.21 4.17 17.08
CA GLU A 87 -4.28 5.15 16.80
C GLU A 87 -4.40 5.46 15.32
N LYS A 88 -3.23 5.58 14.65
CA LYS A 88 -3.20 5.80 13.21
C LYS A 88 -3.74 4.59 12.46
N MET A 89 -3.48 3.40 12.98
CA MET A 89 -3.99 2.16 12.41
C MET A 89 -5.51 2.13 12.47
N ARG A 90 -6.09 2.56 13.58
CA ARG A 90 -7.55 2.65 13.72
C ARG A 90 -8.14 3.60 12.69
N ALA A 91 -7.52 4.77 12.53
CA ALA A 91 -7.96 5.75 11.54
C ALA A 91 -7.82 5.19 10.11
N ALA A 92 -6.78 4.40 9.85
CA ALA A 92 -6.59 3.76 8.55
C ALA A 92 -7.71 2.77 8.23
N VAL A 93 -8.11 1.98 9.21
CA VAL A 93 -9.22 1.04 9.05
C VAL A 93 -10.52 1.80 8.76
N GLU A 94 -10.76 2.89 9.46
CA GLU A 94 -11.93 3.75 9.23
C GLU A 94 -11.91 4.37 7.84
N ALA A 95 -10.72 4.66 7.30
CA ALA A 95 -10.57 5.19 5.96
C ALA A 95 -10.78 4.14 4.87
N GLY A 96 -10.87 2.86 5.26
CA GLY A 96 -11.16 1.78 4.33
C GLY A 96 -10.00 0.85 4.02
N ALA A 97 -8.91 0.91 4.78
CA ALA A 97 -7.77 0.00 4.56
C ALA A 97 -8.22 -1.46 4.66
N ASP A 98 -7.71 -2.29 3.77
CA ASP A 98 -8.11 -3.69 3.66
C ASP A 98 -7.19 -4.62 4.45
N GLY A 99 -5.96 -4.20 4.72
CA GLY A 99 -5.00 -4.97 5.48
C GLY A 99 -3.86 -4.10 5.97
N TYR A 100 -2.89 -4.70 6.64
CA TYR A 100 -1.74 -3.96 7.12
C TYR A 100 -0.49 -4.84 7.20
N ILE A 101 0.68 -4.17 7.18
CA ILE A 101 1.99 -4.78 7.37
C ILE A 101 2.72 -3.92 8.39
N THR A 102 3.40 -4.55 9.35
CA THR A 102 4.19 -3.84 10.36
C THR A 102 5.65 -3.80 9.95
N LYS A 103 6.28 -2.63 10.08
CA LYS A 103 7.72 -2.48 9.87
C LYS A 103 8.47 -3.02 11.10
N PRO A 104 9.65 -3.62 10.95
CA PRO A 104 10.36 -3.85 9.69
C PRO A 104 9.71 -4.93 8.84
N PHE A 105 9.83 -4.76 7.52
CA PHE A 105 9.20 -5.68 6.58
C PHE A 105 9.87 -7.05 6.61
N GLN A 106 9.04 -8.09 6.64
CA GLN A 106 9.50 -9.47 6.50
C GLN A 106 8.74 -10.11 5.36
N LYS A 107 9.45 -10.77 4.47
CA LYS A 107 8.87 -11.29 3.22
C LYS A 107 7.60 -12.12 3.42
N PRO A 108 7.56 -13.11 4.34
CA PRO A 108 6.33 -13.90 4.52
C PRO A 108 5.13 -13.04 4.91
N ASN A 109 5.34 -12.05 5.78
CA ASN A 109 4.26 -11.17 6.25
C ASN A 109 3.75 -10.27 5.13
N VAL A 110 4.66 -9.74 4.31
CA VAL A 110 4.30 -8.89 3.18
C VAL A 110 3.48 -9.68 2.16
N LEU A 111 3.96 -10.86 1.79
CA LEU A 111 3.28 -11.70 0.80
C LEU A 111 1.91 -12.16 1.29
N GLU A 112 1.80 -12.50 2.57
CA GLU A 112 0.53 -12.92 3.16
C GLU A 112 -0.49 -11.79 3.16
N ALA A 113 -0.07 -10.57 3.56
CA ALA A 113 -0.97 -9.42 3.60
C ALA A 113 -1.50 -9.08 2.21
N ILE A 114 -0.64 -9.14 1.19
CA ILE A 114 -1.06 -8.88 -0.17
C ILE A 114 -2.02 -9.97 -0.66
N ALA A 115 -1.69 -11.23 -0.40
CA ALA A 115 -2.54 -12.36 -0.81
C ALA A 115 -3.94 -12.28 -0.19
N ASP A 116 -4.02 -11.84 1.07
CA ASP A 116 -5.30 -11.76 1.78
C ASP A 116 -6.26 -10.75 1.16
N VAL A 117 -5.75 -9.68 0.56
CA VAL A 117 -6.59 -8.62 0.01
C VAL A 117 -6.67 -8.63 -1.51
N ALA A 118 -5.73 -9.26 -2.19
CA ALA A 118 -5.64 -9.22 -3.65
C ALA A 118 -6.86 -9.87 -4.31
N PRO A 119 -7.24 -9.40 -5.52
CA PRO A 119 -8.34 -10.03 -6.24
C PRO A 119 -7.95 -11.45 -6.67
N ALA A 120 -8.95 -12.33 -6.72
CA ALA A 120 -8.73 -13.67 -7.20
C ALA A 120 -8.32 -13.63 -8.68
N LYS A 121 -7.21 -14.28 -8.99
CA LYS A 121 -6.71 -14.41 -10.37
C LYS A 121 -6.92 -15.85 -10.81
N VAL A 122 -7.57 -16.01 -11.94
CA VAL A 122 -7.86 -17.33 -12.49
C VAL A 122 -6.87 -17.67 -13.59
#